data_cea0f3793128c7a3366f1b273b83b038
#
_entry.id   cea0f3793128c7a3366f1b273b83b038
#
_cell.length_a   1.000
_cell.length_b   1.000
_cell.length_c   1.000
_cell.angle_alpha   90.00
_cell.angle_beta   90.00
_cell.angle_gamma   90.00
#
_symmetry.space_group_name_H-M   'P 1'
#
loop_
_entity.id
_entity.type
_entity.pdbx_description
1 polymer ?
#
loop_
_entity_poly.entity_id
_entity_poly.type
_entity_poly.pdbx_seq_one_letter_code
_entity_poly.pdbx_strand_id
1 'polypeptide(L)'
;MSDPIPEKMRALVQSAQSADSSPEAPRNFIAGEDNLADLVDACLAGFAALRPPALYRRGTEIVTVEQSAAASPRAHYRGASGSLVVRLVDVPRMQTELSRLFTFSRRRKDGGMAPCNPPQGLAASLLSSGGNGLPVLTGVIPHPTFHPAEGRVMDGAGYDARTGLLLDFGRLKARPIPEAPSRAQGLDGLAQAAEIAAEFPFVGEVDKAVALAYALTLLQRRLIDMAPLFLFTATSPATGKTLLATAWPRLVLGHDPAIQAFPPDDGELRKTLFAALADGQPALLLDNVNGRFKSDVLCIASTSATMRERVLGFSRTLEVPTAATIAITGNNAQPTGDVAQRVLPCSLDAGVEHPENRAFTRDLLAWIEQERPRLLAGLLTFLRAYAVAPDKPTLKPWRFTEWSHAVRGPLVWAGYPDPLAALDATREDDPARVALLNLLSAWHAQFGSRPQAVRDVICARRRNSEPPCRPNSEPGMGAGLMMSGGG
;
A
#
# COMPACT_ATOMS: atom_id res chain seq x y z
N MET A 1 4.46 5.23 -39.80
CA MET A 1 5.42 6.24 -39.29
C MET A 1 5.74 5.80 -37.86
N SER A 2 6.92 5.22 -37.69
CA SER A 2 7.37 4.69 -36.41
C SER A 2 7.82 5.86 -35.53
N ASP A 3 7.22 5.95 -34.33
CA ASP A 3 7.64 6.92 -33.34
C ASP A 3 9.14 6.75 -33.01
N PRO A 4 9.90 7.83 -32.96
CA PRO A 4 11.32 7.76 -32.66
C PRO A 4 11.52 7.33 -31.19
N ILE A 5 12.46 6.41 -30.99
CA ILE A 5 12.92 5.98 -29.65
C ILE A 5 13.22 7.24 -28.82
N PRO A 6 12.67 7.38 -27.62
CA PRO A 6 12.90 8.54 -26.76
C PRO A 6 14.41 8.79 -26.59
N GLU A 7 14.82 10.03 -26.78
CA GLU A 7 16.21 10.49 -26.76
C GLU A 7 16.94 10.09 -25.45
N LYS A 8 16.20 9.97 -24.34
CA LYS A 8 16.69 9.45 -23.06
C LYS A 8 17.11 7.97 -23.08
N MET A 9 16.47 7.15 -23.91
CA MET A 9 16.85 5.75 -24.05
C MET A 9 18.12 5.61 -24.91
N ARG A 10 18.32 6.53 -25.87
CA ARG A 10 19.61 6.65 -26.60
C ARG A 10 20.73 7.15 -25.69
N ALA A 11 20.45 8.12 -24.81
CA ALA A 11 21.44 8.64 -23.86
C ALA A 11 21.81 7.59 -22.78
N LEU A 12 20.85 6.76 -22.30
CA LEU A 12 21.12 5.66 -21.39
C LEU A 12 21.97 4.55 -22.06
N VAL A 13 21.72 4.26 -23.33
CA VAL A 13 22.52 3.32 -24.10
C VAL A 13 23.92 3.91 -24.38
N GLN A 14 24.02 5.21 -24.61
CA GLN A 14 25.31 5.87 -24.82
C GLN A 14 26.12 6.10 -23.54
N SER A 15 25.48 6.37 -22.40
CA SER A 15 26.18 6.48 -21.10
C SER A 15 26.66 5.13 -20.56
N ALA A 16 25.97 4.03 -20.89
CA ALA A 16 26.43 2.67 -20.60
C ALA A 16 27.68 2.28 -21.46
N GLN A 17 27.92 2.96 -22.57
CA GLN A 17 29.10 2.73 -23.44
C GLN A 17 30.37 3.43 -22.95
N SER A 18 30.28 4.31 -21.95
CA SER A 18 31.43 5.07 -21.42
C SER A 18 31.96 4.57 -20.06
N ALA A 19 31.39 3.56 -19.47
CA ALA A 19 31.96 2.88 -18.30
C ALA A 19 32.78 1.67 -18.77
N ASP A 20 34.05 1.74 -18.52
CA ASP A 20 35.15 0.84 -18.96
C ASP A 20 34.92 -0.62 -18.50
N SER A 21 34.09 -1.33 -19.24
CA SER A 21 34.06 -2.78 -19.39
C SER A 21 33.40 -3.07 -20.73
N SER A 22 34.19 -3.48 -21.72
CA SER A 22 33.71 -3.83 -23.05
C SER A 22 32.49 -4.75 -22.93
N PRO A 23 31.32 -4.37 -23.47
CA PRO A 23 30.19 -5.31 -23.56
C PRO A 23 30.68 -6.46 -24.46
N GLU A 24 30.54 -7.69 -23.98
CA GLU A 24 30.70 -8.87 -24.85
C GLU A 24 29.92 -8.62 -26.15
N ALA A 25 30.60 -8.78 -27.30
CA ALA A 25 29.98 -8.59 -28.62
C ALA A 25 28.61 -9.31 -28.69
N PRO A 26 27.59 -8.73 -29.37
CA PRO A 26 26.28 -9.32 -29.46
C PRO A 26 26.42 -10.78 -29.89
N ARG A 27 25.92 -11.70 -29.05
CA ARG A 27 26.01 -13.14 -29.33
C ARG A 27 25.25 -13.42 -30.62
N ASN A 28 25.94 -13.98 -31.60
CA ASN A 28 25.38 -14.40 -32.88
C ASN A 28 24.89 -15.84 -32.76
N PHE A 29 23.61 -16.07 -33.01
CA PHE A 29 22.99 -17.40 -33.00
C PHE A 29 22.66 -17.86 -34.42
N ILE A 30 22.79 -19.17 -34.70
CA ILE A 30 22.45 -19.77 -35.99
C ILE A 30 21.12 -20.50 -35.86
N ALA A 31 20.07 -19.91 -36.41
CA ALA A 31 18.74 -20.48 -36.37
C ALA A 31 18.69 -21.83 -37.12
N GLY A 32 18.23 -22.87 -36.43
CA GLY A 32 18.12 -24.25 -36.97
C GLY A 32 19.33 -25.14 -36.71
N GLU A 33 20.45 -24.62 -36.21
CA GLU A 33 21.63 -25.38 -35.81
C GLU A 33 21.79 -25.43 -34.29
N ASP A 34 21.47 -24.32 -33.59
CA ASP A 34 21.54 -24.26 -32.13
C ASP A 34 20.32 -24.93 -31.48
N ASN A 35 20.57 -25.66 -30.40
CA ASN A 35 19.51 -26.25 -29.57
C ASN A 35 18.67 -25.18 -28.90
N LEU A 36 17.34 -25.34 -28.87
CA LEU A 36 16.42 -24.39 -28.29
C LEU A 36 16.68 -24.15 -26.79
N ALA A 37 17.07 -25.19 -26.03
CA ALA A 37 17.39 -25.04 -24.60
C ALA A 37 18.64 -24.18 -24.40
N ASP A 38 19.69 -24.44 -25.18
CA ASP A 38 20.94 -23.66 -25.11
C ASP A 38 20.71 -22.20 -25.52
N LEU A 39 19.83 -21.96 -26.52
CA LEU A 39 19.40 -20.62 -26.91
C LEU A 39 18.67 -19.90 -25.77
N VAL A 40 17.76 -20.59 -25.08
CA VAL A 40 17.03 -20.03 -23.94
C VAL A 40 18.02 -19.61 -22.84
N ASP A 41 18.94 -20.49 -22.45
CA ASP A 41 19.91 -20.22 -21.39
C ASP A 41 20.87 -19.08 -21.77
N ALA A 42 21.35 -19.08 -23.02
CA ALA A 42 22.23 -18.04 -23.52
C ALA A 42 21.53 -16.66 -23.59
N CYS A 43 20.25 -16.63 -24.01
CA CYS A 43 19.46 -15.40 -24.03
C CYS A 43 19.20 -14.88 -22.62
N LEU A 44 18.82 -15.75 -21.66
CA LEU A 44 18.63 -15.35 -20.26
C LEU A 44 19.91 -14.79 -19.67
N ALA A 45 21.05 -15.44 -19.89
CA ALA A 45 22.37 -14.95 -19.45
C ALA A 45 22.70 -13.59 -20.08
N GLY A 46 22.40 -13.41 -21.38
CA GLY A 46 22.60 -12.12 -22.05
C GLY A 46 21.75 -11.01 -21.46
N PHE A 47 20.47 -11.24 -21.22
CA PHE A 47 19.60 -10.25 -20.55
C PHE A 47 20.05 -9.97 -19.10
N ALA A 48 20.48 -10.99 -18.36
CA ALA A 48 20.95 -10.83 -16.98
C ALA A 48 22.26 -10.03 -16.89
N ALA A 49 23.08 -10.02 -17.94
CA ALA A 49 24.31 -9.26 -17.99
C ALA A 49 24.13 -7.74 -18.24
N LEU A 50 22.96 -7.32 -18.73
CA LEU A 50 22.68 -5.90 -18.99
C LEU A 50 22.75 -5.05 -17.74
N ARG A 51 23.32 -3.87 -17.89
CA ARG A 51 23.39 -2.84 -16.84
C ARG A 51 22.99 -1.48 -17.43
N PRO A 52 21.83 -0.90 -17.08
CA PRO A 52 20.79 -1.46 -16.21
C PRO A 52 20.07 -2.65 -16.83
N PRO A 53 19.47 -3.54 -16.03
CA PRO A 53 18.67 -4.65 -16.51
C PRO A 53 17.48 -4.16 -17.35
N ALA A 54 17.20 -4.82 -18.48
CA ALA A 54 16.04 -4.53 -19.33
C ALA A 54 14.83 -5.40 -18.93
N LEU A 55 15.10 -6.63 -18.47
CA LEU A 55 14.12 -7.61 -18.04
C LEU A 55 14.42 -8.07 -16.63
N TYR A 56 13.35 -8.38 -15.90
CA TYR A 56 13.40 -8.84 -14.53
C TYR A 56 12.50 -10.06 -14.35
N ARG A 57 12.78 -10.83 -13.30
CA ARG A 57 11.88 -11.88 -12.81
C ARG A 57 11.07 -11.34 -11.63
N ARG A 58 9.74 -11.53 -11.68
CA ARG A 58 8.82 -11.24 -10.57
C ARG A 58 7.98 -12.49 -10.31
N GLY A 59 8.27 -13.21 -9.22
CA GLY A 59 7.72 -14.55 -9.02
C GLY A 59 8.17 -15.52 -10.12
N THR A 60 7.24 -16.03 -10.89
CA THR A 60 7.46 -16.92 -12.04
C THR A 60 7.33 -16.21 -13.39
N GLU A 61 7.18 -14.91 -13.40
CA GLU A 61 6.92 -14.12 -14.59
C GLU A 61 8.12 -13.24 -14.97
N ILE A 62 8.30 -13.04 -16.27
CA ILE A 62 9.24 -12.05 -16.79
C ILE A 62 8.52 -10.73 -16.94
N VAL A 63 9.11 -9.69 -16.37
CA VAL A 63 8.56 -8.32 -16.36
C VAL A 63 9.57 -7.30 -16.87
N THR A 64 9.06 -6.17 -17.33
CA THR A 64 9.82 -4.95 -17.62
C THR A 64 9.27 -3.77 -16.84
N VAL A 65 10.06 -2.71 -16.71
CA VAL A 65 9.62 -1.47 -16.07
C VAL A 65 9.54 -0.38 -17.14
N GLU A 66 8.39 0.27 -17.20
CA GLU A 66 8.09 1.33 -18.19
C GLU A 66 7.53 2.57 -17.51
N GLN A 67 7.73 3.73 -18.12
CA GLN A 67 7.00 4.91 -17.71
C GLN A 67 5.57 4.83 -18.22
N SER A 68 4.60 5.05 -17.33
CA SER A 68 3.21 5.17 -17.72
C SER A 68 3.07 6.33 -18.70
N ALA A 69 2.50 6.07 -19.88
CA ALA A 69 2.12 7.14 -20.79
C ALA A 69 1.13 8.08 -20.09
N ALA A 70 1.16 9.37 -20.45
CA ALA A 70 0.20 10.33 -19.94
C ALA A 70 -1.21 9.75 -20.10
N ALA A 71 -1.96 9.71 -18.99
CA ALA A 71 -3.31 9.15 -19.02
C ALA A 71 -4.12 9.82 -20.11
N SER A 72 -4.66 9.01 -21.04
CA SER A 72 -5.68 9.52 -21.95
C SER A 72 -6.81 10.11 -21.12
N PRO A 73 -7.36 11.29 -21.46
CA PRO A 73 -8.46 11.90 -20.73
C PRO A 73 -9.68 10.98 -20.57
N ARG A 74 -9.75 9.89 -21.34
CA ARG A 74 -10.81 8.88 -21.35
C ARG A 74 -10.50 7.61 -20.55
N ALA A 75 -9.30 7.46 -20.00
CA ALA A 75 -8.97 6.28 -19.20
C ALA A 75 -9.65 6.38 -17.82
N HIS A 76 -10.46 5.39 -17.46
CA HIS A 76 -11.05 5.28 -16.12
C HIS A 76 -10.01 5.09 -15.02
N TYR A 77 -8.80 4.70 -15.38
CA TYR A 77 -7.65 4.56 -14.50
C TYR A 77 -6.65 5.68 -14.79
N ARG A 78 -6.54 6.64 -13.88
CA ARG A 78 -5.52 7.68 -13.92
C ARG A 78 -4.29 7.22 -13.11
N GLY A 79 -3.52 6.31 -13.68
CA GLY A 79 -2.13 6.18 -13.26
C GLY A 79 -1.44 7.54 -13.42
N ALA A 80 -0.69 7.99 -12.42
CA ALA A 80 0.00 9.27 -12.54
C ALA A 80 0.90 9.26 -13.78
N SER A 81 0.72 10.27 -14.64
CA SER A 81 1.57 10.45 -15.84
C SER A 81 3.03 10.46 -15.44
N GLY A 82 3.82 9.58 -16.05
CA GLY A 82 5.25 9.46 -15.78
C GLY A 82 5.62 8.55 -14.60
N SER A 83 4.64 7.92 -13.92
CA SER A 83 4.94 6.88 -12.93
C SER A 83 5.55 5.65 -13.59
N LEU A 84 6.47 5.00 -12.89
CA LEU A 84 7.01 3.72 -13.33
C LEU A 84 6.00 2.61 -13.02
N VAL A 85 5.72 1.79 -14.02
CA VAL A 85 4.80 0.65 -13.92
C VAL A 85 5.53 -0.62 -14.31
N VAL A 86 5.19 -1.69 -13.62
CA VAL A 86 5.69 -3.04 -13.93
C VAL A 86 4.76 -3.69 -14.94
N ARG A 87 5.29 -4.11 -16.07
CA ARG A 87 4.54 -4.77 -17.14
C ARG A 87 4.98 -6.20 -17.34
N LEU A 88 4.02 -7.10 -17.46
CA LEU A 88 4.31 -8.45 -17.93
C LEU A 88 4.82 -8.41 -19.37
N VAL A 89 5.86 -9.20 -19.65
CA VAL A 89 6.37 -9.34 -21.00
C VAL A 89 5.57 -10.43 -21.71
N ASP A 90 4.97 -10.07 -22.84
CA ASP A 90 4.28 -11.02 -23.72
C ASP A 90 5.21 -11.51 -24.84
N VAL A 91 4.72 -12.47 -25.67
CA VAL A 91 5.50 -13.06 -26.76
C VAL A 91 5.96 -12.00 -27.78
N PRO A 92 5.09 -11.08 -28.27
CA PRO A 92 5.53 -10.04 -29.21
C PRO A 92 6.61 -9.12 -28.64
N ARG A 93 6.47 -8.75 -27.35
CA ARG A 93 7.47 -7.94 -26.67
C ARG A 93 8.79 -8.68 -26.53
N MET A 94 8.77 -9.94 -26.11
CA MET A 94 9.96 -10.76 -25.98
C MET A 94 10.69 -10.91 -27.32
N GLN A 95 9.96 -11.12 -28.43
CA GLN A 95 10.56 -11.16 -29.78
C GLN A 95 11.28 -9.86 -30.12
N THR A 96 10.68 -8.72 -29.74
CA THR A 96 11.29 -7.41 -29.96
C THR A 96 12.58 -7.24 -29.15
N GLU A 97 12.57 -7.60 -27.88
CA GLU A 97 13.75 -7.51 -27.01
C GLU A 97 14.87 -8.46 -27.47
N LEU A 98 14.52 -9.68 -27.91
CA LEU A 98 15.48 -10.60 -28.52
C LEU A 98 16.16 -10.00 -29.75
N SER A 99 15.38 -9.38 -30.66
CA SER A 99 15.90 -8.75 -31.87
C SER A 99 16.76 -7.51 -31.59
N ARG A 100 16.60 -6.86 -30.43
CA ARG A 100 17.42 -5.70 -30.01
C ARG A 100 18.76 -6.12 -29.43
N LEU A 101 18.81 -7.23 -28.70
CA LEU A 101 19.98 -7.65 -27.95
C LEU A 101 20.85 -8.67 -28.71
N PHE A 102 20.23 -9.50 -29.54
CA PHE A 102 20.90 -10.62 -30.19
C PHE A 102 20.79 -10.52 -31.72
N THR A 103 21.79 -11.05 -32.41
CA THR A 103 21.78 -11.23 -33.87
C THR A 103 21.50 -12.69 -34.19
N PHE A 104 20.47 -12.93 -35.00
CA PHE A 104 20.13 -14.26 -35.49
C PHE A 104 20.43 -14.37 -36.97
N SER A 105 21.07 -15.47 -37.36
CA SER A 105 21.43 -15.74 -38.73
C SER A 105 20.98 -17.16 -39.12
N ARG A 106 20.74 -17.38 -40.39
CA ARG A 106 20.48 -18.73 -40.93
C ARG A 106 21.43 -19.05 -42.05
N ARG A 107 21.78 -20.32 -42.20
CA ARG A 107 22.63 -20.77 -43.30
C ARG A 107 21.83 -20.79 -44.59
N ARG A 108 22.38 -20.25 -45.66
CA ARG A 108 21.84 -20.33 -47.02
C ARG A 108 22.23 -21.64 -47.68
N LYS A 109 21.56 -22.01 -48.80
CA LYS A 109 21.88 -23.19 -49.60
C LYS A 109 23.28 -23.12 -50.24
N ASP A 110 23.78 -21.90 -50.46
CA ASP A 110 25.13 -21.62 -50.99
C ASP A 110 26.23 -21.63 -49.92
N GLY A 111 25.89 -21.95 -48.67
CA GLY A 111 26.80 -21.99 -47.53
C GLY A 111 26.98 -20.63 -46.84
N GLY A 112 26.47 -19.53 -47.38
CA GLY A 112 26.53 -18.19 -46.79
C GLY A 112 25.59 -18.03 -45.63
N MET A 113 25.81 -17.00 -44.80
CA MET A 113 24.97 -16.62 -43.66
C MET A 113 24.05 -15.46 -44.07
N ALA A 114 22.78 -15.53 -43.63
CA ALA A 114 21.84 -14.42 -43.82
C ALA A 114 21.16 -14.08 -42.49
N PRO A 115 21.03 -12.78 -42.20
CA PRO A 115 20.23 -12.34 -41.01
C PRO A 115 18.82 -12.90 -41.08
N CYS A 116 18.26 -13.24 -39.90
CA CYS A 116 16.88 -13.66 -39.75
C CYS A 116 16.30 -13.19 -38.43
N ASN A 117 14.99 -13.28 -38.29
CA ASN A 117 14.31 -13.04 -37.01
C ASN A 117 14.62 -14.14 -35.99
N PRO A 118 14.42 -13.87 -34.69
CA PRO A 118 14.51 -14.92 -33.66
C PRO A 118 13.72 -16.17 -34.04
N PRO A 119 14.22 -17.39 -33.73
CA PRO A 119 13.53 -18.61 -34.05
C PRO A 119 12.09 -18.66 -33.53
N GLN A 120 11.19 -19.26 -34.31
CA GLN A 120 9.81 -19.45 -33.89
C GLN A 120 9.75 -20.29 -32.60
N GLY A 121 8.99 -19.82 -31.60
CA GLY A 121 8.86 -20.48 -30.31
C GLY A 121 9.89 -20.03 -29.24
N LEU A 122 11.03 -19.45 -29.62
CA LEU A 122 12.06 -19.03 -28.65
C LEU A 122 11.50 -18.05 -27.59
N ALA A 123 10.74 -17.04 -28.02
CA ALA A 123 10.11 -16.09 -27.10
C ALA A 123 9.13 -16.77 -26.13
N ALA A 124 8.32 -17.71 -26.62
CA ALA A 124 7.40 -18.47 -25.78
C ALA A 124 8.14 -19.39 -24.79
N SER A 125 9.23 -20.03 -25.24
CA SER A 125 10.08 -20.87 -24.37
C SER A 125 10.77 -20.05 -23.28
N LEU A 126 11.28 -18.86 -23.60
CA LEU A 126 11.84 -17.93 -22.62
C LEU A 126 10.81 -17.52 -21.57
N LEU A 127 9.60 -17.17 -21.98
CA LEU A 127 8.53 -16.80 -21.04
C LEU A 127 8.12 -17.99 -20.17
N SER A 128 8.05 -19.20 -20.73
CA SER A 128 7.70 -20.42 -19.97
C SER A 128 8.78 -20.88 -19.00
N SER A 129 10.05 -20.46 -19.19
CA SER A 129 11.15 -20.74 -18.25
C SER A 129 11.02 -20.00 -16.91
N GLY A 130 10.09 -19.06 -16.81
CA GLY A 130 9.90 -18.24 -15.59
C GLY A 130 11.02 -17.26 -15.31
N GLY A 131 11.91 -17.00 -16.27
CA GLY A 131 12.99 -16.01 -16.15
C GLY A 131 14.10 -16.39 -15.18
N ASN A 132 14.38 -17.67 -14.98
CA ASN A 132 15.47 -18.13 -14.13
C ASN A 132 16.80 -17.52 -14.59
N GLY A 133 17.57 -16.95 -13.64
CA GLY A 133 18.81 -16.24 -13.92
C GLY A 133 18.64 -14.73 -14.16
N LEU A 134 17.43 -14.23 -14.46
CA LEU A 134 17.17 -12.80 -14.51
C LEU A 134 17.21 -12.15 -13.12
N PRO A 135 17.56 -10.85 -13.00
CA PRO A 135 17.46 -10.11 -11.77
C PRO A 135 16.03 -10.14 -11.20
N VAL A 136 15.89 -10.36 -9.89
CA VAL A 136 14.57 -10.39 -9.23
C VAL A 136 14.10 -8.97 -8.99
N LEU A 137 12.87 -8.63 -9.43
CA LEU A 137 12.27 -7.34 -9.14
C LEU A 137 11.26 -7.47 -8.00
N THR A 138 11.59 -6.91 -6.83
CA THR A 138 10.70 -6.81 -5.68
C THR A 138 9.82 -5.56 -5.76
N GLY A 139 10.32 -4.50 -6.39
CA GLY A 139 9.58 -3.26 -6.57
C GLY A 139 10.36 -2.16 -7.26
N VAL A 140 9.66 -1.07 -7.53
CA VAL A 140 10.24 0.16 -8.09
C VAL A 140 10.02 1.30 -7.11
N ILE A 141 11.05 2.12 -6.88
CA ILE A 141 11.03 3.26 -5.95
C ILE A 141 11.43 4.53 -6.69
N PRO A 142 10.54 5.57 -6.76
CA PRO A 142 10.80 6.81 -7.48
C PRO A 142 11.45 7.89 -6.61
N HIS A 143 12.11 7.52 -5.52
CA HIS A 143 12.71 8.45 -4.56
C HIS A 143 13.86 7.78 -3.79
N PRO A 144 14.81 8.55 -3.23
CA PRO A 144 15.71 8.03 -2.20
C PRO A 144 14.92 7.47 -1.02
N THR A 145 15.36 6.36 -0.46
CA THR A 145 14.66 5.68 0.64
C THR A 145 15.61 5.28 1.76
N PHE A 146 15.06 4.77 2.84
CA PHE A 146 15.81 4.31 4.00
C PHE A 146 15.54 2.83 4.26
N HIS A 147 16.61 2.03 4.36
CA HIS A 147 16.53 0.60 4.69
C HIS A 147 16.54 0.45 6.22
N PRO A 148 15.39 0.16 6.86
CA PRO A 148 15.28 0.21 8.32
C PRO A 148 16.13 -0.84 9.02
N ALA A 149 16.22 -2.07 8.49
CA ALA A 149 17.00 -3.15 9.08
C ALA A 149 18.52 -2.93 8.95
N GLU A 150 18.98 -2.27 7.88
CA GLU A 150 20.39 -1.97 7.65
C GLU A 150 20.81 -0.60 8.18
N GLY A 151 19.86 0.26 8.56
CA GLY A 151 20.14 1.65 8.95
C GLY A 151 20.75 2.49 7.83
N ARG A 152 20.51 2.15 6.57
CA ARG A 152 21.18 2.69 5.38
C ARG A 152 20.24 3.54 4.55
N VAL A 153 20.71 4.70 4.11
CA VAL A 153 20.05 5.49 3.07
C VAL A 153 20.39 4.86 1.71
N MET A 154 19.38 4.70 0.86
CA MET A 154 19.48 4.25 -0.52
C MET A 154 19.17 5.44 -1.43
N ASP A 155 20.19 6.19 -1.80
CA ASP A 155 20.12 7.44 -2.58
C ASP A 155 20.80 7.34 -3.96
N GLY A 156 21.35 6.18 -4.31
CA GLY A 156 21.86 5.87 -5.65
C GLY A 156 20.77 5.34 -6.56
N ALA A 157 20.58 5.97 -7.73
CA ALA A 157 19.69 5.43 -8.76
C ALA A 157 20.27 4.16 -9.39
N GLY A 158 19.42 3.21 -9.77
CA GLY A 158 19.80 1.94 -10.37
C GLY A 158 19.16 0.74 -9.71
N TYR A 159 19.53 -0.46 -10.17
CA TYR A 159 19.05 -1.71 -9.61
C TYR A 159 19.93 -2.15 -8.42
N ASP A 160 19.35 -2.28 -7.26
CA ASP A 160 20.01 -2.83 -6.06
C ASP A 160 19.77 -4.36 -5.99
N ALA A 161 20.80 -5.13 -6.29
CA ALA A 161 20.72 -6.60 -6.30
C ALA A 161 20.48 -7.22 -4.90
N ARG A 162 20.76 -6.50 -3.80
CA ARG A 162 20.56 -6.99 -2.43
C ARG A 162 19.09 -7.00 -2.05
N THR A 163 18.36 -5.97 -2.47
CA THR A 163 16.93 -5.80 -2.15
C THR A 163 16.02 -6.19 -3.31
N GLY A 164 16.55 -6.31 -4.53
CA GLY A 164 15.77 -6.50 -5.74
C GLY A 164 14.97 -5.26 -6.15
N LEU A 165 15.30 -4.10 -5.62
CA LEU A 165 14.62 -2.85 -5.92
C LEU A 165 15.27 -2.12 -7.10
N LEU A 166 14.45 -1.56 -7.96
CA LEU A 166 14.87 -0.58 -8.95
C LEU A 166 14.58 0.83 -8.44
N LEU A 167 15.63 1.62 -8.22
CA LEU A 167 15.52 3.01 -7.82
C LEU A 167 15.66 3.89 -9.07
N ASP A 168 14.60 4.61 -9.43
CA ASP A 168 14.64 5.58 -10.53
C ASP A 168 13.98 6.89 -10.09
N PHE A 169 14.80 7.86 -9.81
CA PHE A 169 14.37 9.15 -9.26
C PHE A 169 13.89 10.15 -10.33
N GLY A 170 13.97 9.78 -11.60
CA GLY A 170 13.56 10.63 -12.71
C GLY A 170 14.29 11.99 -12.69
N ARG A 171 13.52 13.07 -12.48
CA ARG A 171 14.05 14.43 -12.40
C ARG A 171 14.38 14.90 -10.98
N LEU A 172 14.08 14.09 -9.96
CA LEU A 172 14.33 14.45 -8.56
C LEU A 172 15.85 14.53 -8.33
N LYS A 173 16.32 15.71 -7.93
CA LYS A 173 17.70 15.90 -7.47
C LYS A 173 17.77 15.60 -5.98
N ALA A 174 18.24 14.41 -5.63
CA ALA A 174 18.45 14.04 -4.24
C ALA A 174 19.45 14.99 -3.57
N ARG A 175 19.13 15.41 -2.33
CA ARG A 175 20.08 16.17 -1.52
C ARG A 175 20.92 15.21 -0.69
N PRO A 176 22.20 15.55 -0.42
CA PRO A 176 23.08 14.74 0.43
C PRO A 176 22.46 14.55 1.84
N ILE A 177 22.56 13.34 2.36
CA ILE A 177 22.12 12.99 3.71
C ILE A 177 23.38 12.78 4.56
N PRO A 178 23.50 13.43 5.74
CA PRO A 178 24.64 13.22 6.62
C PRO A 178 24.76 11.73 7.03
N GLU A 179 25.99 11.22 7.13
CA GLU A 179 26.21 9.81 7.53
C GLU A 179 25.86 9.57 9.01
N ALA A 180 26.15 10.52 9.87
CA ALA A 180 25.88 10.46 11.30
C ALA A 180 25.20 11.76 11.78
N PRO A 181 23.91 12.00 11.39
CA PRO A 181 23.23 13.22 11.79
C PRO A 181 22.97 13.21 13.30
N SER A 182 23.09 14.39 13.92
CA SER A 182 22.69 14.58 15.32
C SER A 182 21.19 14.45 15.50
N ARG A 183 20.74 14.22 16.74
CA ARG A 183 19.31 14.24 17.08
C ARG A 183 18.64 15.54 16.66
N ALA A 184 19.30 16.68 16.88
CA ALA A 184 18.76 17.99 16.51
C ALA A 184 18.54 18.12 14.98
N GLN A 185 19.49 17.67 14.17
CA GLN A 185 19.33 17.65 12.72
C GLN A 185 18.21 16.73 12.27
N GLY A 186 18.06 15.57 12.90
CA GLY A 186 16.94 14.65 12.63
C GLY A 186 15.59 15.27 12.95
N LEU A 187 15.45 15.87 14.14
CA LEU A 187 14.20 16.52 14.56
C LEU A 187 13.85 17.73 13.69
N ASP A 188 14.83 18.53 13.28
CA ASP A 188 14.63 19.64 12.35
C ASP A 188 14.13 19.12 10.99
N GLY A 189 14.73 18.05 10.47
CA GLY A 189 14.28 17.42 9.23
C GLY A 189 12.83 16.91 9.30
N LEU A 190 12.44 16.29 10.42
CA LEU A 190 11.05 15.88 10.64
C LEU A 190 10.11 17.08 10.76
N ALA A 191 10.50 18.13 11.47
CA ALA A 191 9.70 19.36 11.65
C ALA A 191 9.44 20.04 10.31
N GLN A 192 10.46 20.13 9.44
CA GLN A 192 10.29 20.66 8.07
C GLN A 192 9.26 19.86 7.26
N ALA A 193 9.30 18.53 7.30
CA ALA A 193 8.31 17.70 6.61
C ALA A 193 6.91 17.84 7.25
N ALA A 194 6.83 17.98 8.57
CA ALA A 194 5.57 18.14 9.30
C ALA A 194 4.83 19.46 8.94
N GLU A 195 5.51 20.44 8.30
CA GLU A 195 4.85 21.65 7.76
C GLU A 195 3.72 21.31 6.76
N ILE A 196 3.79 20.16 6.07
CA ILE A 196 2.71 19.68 5.19
C ILE A 196 1.40 19.54 5.96
N ALA A 197 1.50 19.11 7.21
CA ALA A 197 0.36 18.82 8.07
C ALA A 197 -0.07 20.03 8.94
N ALA A 198 0.64 21.16 8.88
CA ALA A 198 0.49 22.28 9.85
C ALA A 198 -0.91 22.92 9.82
N GLU A 199 -1.54 22.99 8.66
CA GLU A 199 -2.85 23.67 8.50
C GLU A 199 -4.03 22.68 8.58
N PHE A 200 -3.79 21.38 8.77
CA PHE A 200 -4.88 20.42 8.90
C PHE A 200 -5.44 20.41 10.33
N PRO A 201 -6.78 20.34 10.46
CA PRO A 201 -7.46 20.41 11.75
C PRO A 201 -7.50 19.03 12.42
N PHE A 202 -6.35 18.55 12.90
CA PHE A 202 -6.30 17.29 13.64
C PHE A 202 -7.09 17.40 14.96
N VAL A 203 -7.79 16.35 15.33
CA VAL A 203 -8.50 16.28 16.62
C VAL A 203 -7.49 16.23 17.77
N GLY A 204 -6.35 15.57 17.58
CA GLY A 204 -5.31 15.49 18.59
C GLY A 204 -3.92 15.21 18.02
N GLU A 205 -2.92 15.24 18.91
CA GLU A 205 -1.52 14.99 18.54
C GLU A 205 -1.29 13.53 18.08
N VAL A 206 -2.15 12.59 18.49
CA VAL A 206 -2.11 11.20 18.00
C VAL A 206 -2.47 11.14 16.52
N ASP A 207 -3.46 11.92 16.07
CA ASP A 207 -3.86 11.99 14.66
C ASP A 207 -2.74 12.53 13.78
N LYS A 208 -2.05 13.54 14.28
CA LYS A 208 -0.86 14.10 13.62
C LYS A 208 0.28 13.07 13.56
N ALA A 209 0.49 12.31 14.63
CA ALA A 209 1.47 11.21 14.64
C ALA A 209 1.10 10.11 13.63
N VAL A 210 -0.18 9.79 13.46
CA VAL A 210 -0.66 8.85 12.43
C VAL A 210 -0.41 9.39 11.02
N ALA A 211 -0.64 10.68 10.76
CA ALA A 211 -0.35 11.29 9.47
C ALA A 211 1.16 11.25 9.14
N LEU A 212 2.04 11.49 10.12
CA LEU A 212 3.48 11.34 9.95
C LEU A 212 3.89 9.86 9.77
N ALA A 213 3.24 8.93 10.48
CA ALA A 213 3.46 7.51 10.30
C ALA A 213 3.09 7.06 8.88
N TYR A 214 2.04 7.62 8.28
CA TYR A 214 1.70 7.38 6.89
C TYR A 214 2.82 7.82 5.94
N ALA A 215 3.38 9.02 6.13
CA ALA A 215 4.51 9.52 5.35
C ALA A 215 5.75 8.62 5.45
N LEU A 216 6.14 8.23 6.67
CA LEU A 216 7.29 7.34 6.89
C LEU A 216 7.04 5.94 6.34
N THR A 217 5.78 5.47 6.36
CA THR A 217 5.41 4.19 5.74
C THR A 217 5.56 4.25 4.24
N LEU A 218 5.06 5.30 3.58
CA LEU A 218 5.24 5.51 2.13
C LEU A 218 6.72 5.46 1.74
N LEU A 219 7.57 6.11 2.53
CA LEU A 219 9.00 6.20 2.26
C LEU A 219 9.71 4.84 2.31
N GLN A 220 9.28 3.92 3.19
CA GLN A 220 9.96 2.67 3.49
C GLN A 220 9.17 1.41 3.08
N ARG A 221 7.95 1.56 2.54
CA ARG A 221 6.99 0.45 2.36
C ARG A 221 7.54 -0.76 1.61
N ARG A 222 8.41 -0.53 0.63
CA ARG A 222 9.03 -1.61 -0.16
C ARG A 222 10.08 -2.43 0.60
N LEU A 223 10.47 -1.97 1.78
CA LEU A 223 11.50 -2.55 2.64
C LEU A 223 10.93 -3.08 3.97
N ILE A 224 9.61 -3.15 4.06
CA ILE A 224 8.85 -3.64 5.21
C ILE A 224 7.81 -4.63 4.70
N ASP A 225 7.78 -5.85 5.24
CA ASP A 225 6.90 -6.92 4.75
C ASP A 225 5.41 -6.59 4.96
N MET A 226 5.06 -6.14 6.15
CA MET A 226 3.69 -5.85 6.54
C MET A 226 3.57 -4.43 7.08
N ALA A 227 2.47 -3.75 6.75
CA ALA A 227 2.18 -2.42 7.28
C ALA A 227 0.69 -2.26 7.58
N PRO A 228 0.32 -1.41 8.57
CA PRO A 228 -1.07 -1.09 8.82
C PRO A 228 -1.68 -0.30 7.67
N LEU A 229 -3.00 -0.26 7.66
CA LEU A 229 -3.80 0.62 6.82
C LEU A 229 -3.96 1.97 7.52
N PHE A 230 -4.21 3.02 6.76
CA PHE A 230 -4.42 4.37 7.30
C PHE A 230 -5.83 4.84 6.94
N LEU A 231 -6.57 5.38 7.92
CA LEU A 231 -7.91 5.90 7.71
C LEU A 231 -7.95 7.39 8.06
N PHE A 232 -8.13 8.23 7.06
CA PHE A 232 -8.40 9.66 7.26
C PHE A 232 -9.91 9.90 7.32
N THR A 233 -10.41 10.22 8.50
CA THR A 233 -11.84 10.38 8.76
C THR A 233 -12.17 11.77 9.29
N ALA A 234 -13.41 12.20 9.12
CA ALA A 234 -13.93 13.42 9.70
C ALA A 234 -15.45 13.32 9.89
N THR A 235 -15.99 14.16 10.76
CA THR A 235 -17.44 14.26 11.00
C THR A 235 -18.16 14.94 9.84
N SER A 236 -17.48 15.90 9.18
CA SER A 236 -18.06 16.70 8.09
C SER A 236 -17.27 16.56 6.78
N PRO A 237 -17.92 16.78 5.61
CA PRO A 237 -17.25 16.86 4.32
C PRO A 237 -16.32 18.09 4.25
N ALA A 238 -15.47 18.14 3.22
CA ALA A 238 -14.57 19.26 2.90
C ALA A 238 -13.55 19.64 3.98
N THR A 239 -13.27 18.77 4.97
CA THR A 239 -12.26 18.99 6.03
C THR A 239 -10.82 18.82 5.56
N GLY A 240 -10.58 18.39 4.30
CA GLY A 240 -9.24 18.19 3.75
C GLY A 240 -8.70 16.76 3.81
N LYS A 241 -9.51 15.75 4.17
CA LYS A 241 -9.10 14.33 4.26
C LYS A 241 -8.37 13.81 3.03
N THR A 242 -8.99 13.95 1.87
CA THR A 242 -8.43 13.48 0.59
C THR A 242 -7.17 14.27 0.23
N LEU A 243 -7.14 15.58 0.52
CA LEU A 243 -5.95 16.40 0.33
C LEU A 243 -4.78 15.92 1.20
N LEU A 244 -5.01 15.65 2.49
CA LEU A 244 -3.99 15.12 3.39
C LEU A 244 -3.49 13.74 2.93
N ALA A 245 -4.41 12.84 2.56
CA ALA A 245 -4.09 11.51 2.06
C ALA A 245 -3.32 11.55 0.72
N THR A 246 -3.42 12.64 -0.05
CA THR A 246 -2.74 12.84 -1.34
C THR A 246 -1.42 13.60 -1.18
N ALA A 247 -1.33 14.53 -0.22
CA ALA A 247 -0.15 15.36 0.00
C ALA A 247 1.12 14.55 0.30
N TRP A 248 1.03 13.54 1.16
CA TRP A 248 2.15 12.69 1.51
C TRP A 248 2.66 11.82 0.34
N PRO A 249 1.80 11.14 -0.45
CA PRO A 249 2.24 10.50 -1.69
C PRO A 249 2.90 11.47 -2.67
N ARG A 250 2.39 12.70 -2.83
CA ARG A 250 3.06 13.71 -3.67
C ARG A 250 4.44 14.07 -3.17
N LEU A 251 4.63 14.20 -1.86
CA LEU A 251 5.97 14.37 -1.30
C LEU A 251 6.85 13.18 -1.63
N VAL A 252 6.44 11.98 -1.26
CA VAL A 252 7.30 10.79 -1.30
C VAL A 252 7.45 10.29 -2.74
N LEU A 253 6.35 10.04 -3.44
CA LEU A 253 6.36 9.43 -4.77
C LEU A 253 6.54 10.45 -5.90
N GLY A 254 6.19 11.72 -5.68
CA GLY A 254 6.19 12.79 -6.70
C GLY A 254 4.94 12.80 -7.58
N HIS A 255 3.93 12.05 -7.20
CA HIS A 255 2.64 11.97 -7.90
C HIS A 255 1.52 11.55 -6.94
N ASP A 256 0.28 11.68 -7.36
CA ASP A 256 -0.87 11.20 -6.60
C ASP A 256 -0.85 9.68 -6.47
N PRO A 257 -1.44 9.14 -5.38
CA PRO A 257 -1.66 7.70 -5.27
C PRO A 257 -2.66 7.22 -6.33
N ALA A 258 -2.74 5.92 -6.54
CA ALA A 258 -3.84 5.34 -7.32
C ALA A 258 -5.15 5.53 -6.53
N ILE A 259 -6.04 6.40 -7.01
CA ILE A 259 -7.30 6.74 -6.32
C ILE A 259 -8.43 5.90 -6.90
N GLN A 260 -9.18 5.25 -6.03
CA GLN A 260 -10.36 4.45 -6.36
C GLN A 260 -11.47 4.69 -5.34
N ALA A 261 -12.71 4.75 -5.80
CA ALA A 261 -13.85 4.70 -4.89
C ALA A 261 -13.82 3.38 -4.11
N PHE A 262 -14.17 3.44 -2.83
CA PHE A 262 -14.26 2.21 -2.01
C PHE A 262 -15.39 1.32 -2.56
N PRO A 263 -15.10 0.10 -3.04
CA PRO A 263 -16.11 -0.77 -3.61
C PRO A 263 -17.13 -1.25 -2.57
N PRO A 264 -18.39 -1.51 -2.97
CA PRO A 264 -19.45 -1.92 -2.05
C PRO A 264 -19.28 -3.33 -1.48
N ASP A 265 -18.51 -4.18 -2.14
CA ASP A 265 -18.27 -5.56 -1.73
C ASP A 265 -16.77 -5.94 -1.81
N ASP A 266 -16.38 -6.92 -1.00
CA ASP A 266 -15.02 -7.43 -0.91
C ASP A 266 -14.53 -8.10 -2.19
N GLY A 267 -15.41 -8.61 -3.04
CA GLY A 267 -15.04 -9.25 -4.30
C GLY A 267 -14.52 -8.22 -5.31
N GLU A 268 -15.20 -7.08 -5.44
CA GLU A 268 -14.75 -5.97 -6.28
C GLU A 268 -13.50 -5.28 -5.67
N LEU A 269 -13.46 -5.14 -4.34
CA LEU A 269 -12.27 -4.61 -3.65
C LEU A 269 -11.04 -5.49 -3.91
N ARG A 270 -11.22 -6.82 -3.90
CA ARG A 270 -10.16 -7.79 -4.19
C ARG A 270 -9.59 -7.61 -5.61
N LYS A 271 -10.46 -7.48 -6.60
CA LYS A 271 -10.05 -7.26 -8.01
C LYS A 271 -9.32 -5.94 -8.18
N THR A 272 -9.86 -4.88 -7.60
CA THR A 272 -9.30 -3.52 -7.63
C THR A 272 -7.91 -3.49 -7.00
N LEU A 273 -7.79 -4.03 -5.79
CA LEU A 273 -6.54 -4.08 -5.05
C LEU A 273 -5.49 -4.94 -5.77
N PHE A 274 -5.89 -6.13 -6.24
CA PHE A 274 -5.00 -7.01 -6.97
C PHE A 274 -4.47 -6.36 -8.26
N ALA A 275 -5.32 -5.68 -9.03
CA ALA A 275 -4.90 -4.97 -10.23
C ALA A 275 -3.86 -3.87 -9.92
N ALA A 276 -4.10 -3.06 -8.88
CA ALA A 276 -3.15 -2.04 -8.45
C ALA A 276 -1.80 -2.63 -8.00
N LEU A 277 -1.82 -3.73 -7.24
CA LEU A 277 -0.61 -4.43 -6.80
C LEU A 277 0.14 -5.08 -7.98
N ALA A 278 -0.58 -5.63 -8.95
CA ALA A 278 0.00 -6.24 -10.15
C ALA A 278 0.73 -5.18 -10.99
N ASP A 279 0.14 -4.00 -11.15
CA ASP A 279 0.77 -2.83 -11.79
C ASP A 279 1.94 -2.24 -10.98
N GLY A 280 2.16 -2.74 -9.76
CA GLY A 280 3.25 -2.29 -8.89
C GLY A 280 3.02 -0.93 -8.25
N GLN A 281 1.76 -0.48 -8.11
CA GLN A 281 1.45 0.81 -7.49
C GLN A 281 2.00 0.87 -6.05
N PRO A 282 2.76 1.92 -5.70
CA PRO A 282 3.36 2.06 -4.38
C PRO A 282 2.37 2.55 -3.31
N ALA A 283 1.31 3.22 -3.73
CA ALA A 283 0.26 3.75 -2.86
C ALA A 283 -1.13 3.63 -3.50
N LEU A 284 -2.11 3.28 -2.70
CA LEU A 284 -3.52 3.19 -3.08
C LEU A 284 -4.36 4.01 -2.10
N LEU A 285 -5.24 4.84 -2.63
CA LEU A 285 -6.23 5.59 -1.87
C LEU A 285 -7.63 5.04 -2.20
N LEU A 286 -8.27 4.44 -1.22
CA LEU A 286 -9.67 4.01 -1.27
C LEU A 286 -10.53 5.16 -0.73
N ASP A 287 -11.21 5.85 -1.62
CA ASP A 287 -11.87 7.12 -1.30
C ASP A 287 -13.35 6.93 -0.99
N ASN A 288 -13.86 7.74 -0.06
CA ASN A 288 -15.27 7.94 0.24
C ASN A 288 -15.98 6.73 0.87
N VAL A 289 -15.39 6.12 1.89
CA VAL A 289 -16.08 5.16 2.75
C VAL A 289 -17.10 5.88 3.62
N ASN A 290 -18.30 5.35 3.72
CA ASN A 290 -19.36 5.88 4.58
C ASN A 290 -19.75 4.88 5.67
N GLY A 291 -19.76 5.35 6.93
CA GLY A 291 -20.21 4.56 8.07
C GLY A 291 -19.29 3.37 8.38
N ARG A 292 -19.89 2.25 8.82
CA ARG A 292 -19.16 1.07 9.25
C ARG A 292 -18.73 0.20 8.07
N PHE A 293 -17.49 -0.26 8.09
CA PHE A 293 -16.98 -1.19 7.10
C PHE A 293 -16.16 -2.32 7.74
N LYS A 294 -16.17 -3.47 7.10
CA LYS A 294 -15.30 -4.62 7.38
C LYS A 294 -14.77 -5.13 6.05
N SER A 295 -13.60 -5.71 6.05
CA SER A 295 -13.02 -6.30 4.84
C SER A 295 -11.96 -7.34 5.18
N ASP A 296 -12.16 -8.57 4.73
CA ASP A 296 -11.16 -9.62 4.85
C ASP A 296 -10.02 -9.40 3.86
N VAL A 297 -10.31 -8.79 2.72
CA VAL A 297 -9.33 -8.46 1.69
C VAL A 297 -8.29 -7.46 2.22
N LEU A 298 -8.74 -6.41 2.90
CA LEU A 298 -7.84 -5.43 3.54
C LEU A 298 -7.03 -6.07 4.66
N CYS A 299 -7.61 -7.02 5.40
CA CYS A 299 -6.85 -7.78 6.40
C CYS A 299 -5.72 -8.57 5.76
N ILE A 300 -5.98 -9.28 4.67
CA ILE A 300 -4.96 -10.03 3.91
C ILE A 300 -3.90 -9.07 3.37
N ALA A 301 -4.28 -7.98 2.72
CA ALA A 301 -3.37 -7.02 2.12
C ALA A 301 -2.41 -6.37 3.12
N SER A 302 -2.83 -6.20 4.38
CA SER A 302 -2.01 -5.59 5.43
C SER A 302 -1.08 -6.59 6.13
N THR A 303 -1.40 -7.89 6.14
CA THR A 303 -0.71 -8.90 6.95
C THR A 303 -0.08 -10.05 6.17
N SER A 304 -0.17 -10.04 4.84
CA SER A 304 0.49 -11.01 3.96
C SER A 304 1.52 -10.31 3.09
N ALA A 305 2.68 -10.92 2.89
CA ALA A 305 3.72 -10.37 2.01
C ALA A 305 3.31 -10.41 0.53
N THR A 306 2.46 -11.37 0.16
CA THR A 306 1.98 -11.55 -1.22
C THR A 306 0.48 -11.79 -1.26
N MET A 307 -0.12 -11.51 -2.40
CA MET A 307 -1.50 -11.81 -2.74
C MET A 307 -1.54 -12.60 -4.04
N ARG A 308 -2.35 -13.69 -4.06
CA ARG A 308 -2.50 -14.56 -5.24
C ARG A 308 -3.92 -14.49 -5.75
N GLU A 309 -4.06 -14.26 -7.06
CA GLU A 309 -5.35 -14.24 -7.73
C GLU A 309 -5.27 -14.83 -9.13
N ARG A 310 -6.41 -15.32 -9.61
CA ARG A 310 -6.53 -15.79 -10.98
C ARG A 310 -6.63 -14.60 -11.93
N VAL A 311 -5.79 -14.58 -12.96
CA VAL A 311 -5.81 -13.53 -13.98
C VAL A 311 -7.03 -13.73 -14.88
N LEU A 312 -7.91 -12.71 -14.97
CA LEU A 312 -9.07 -12.74 -15.85
C LEU A 312 -8.63 -12.93 -17.31
N GLY A 313 -9.30 -13.85 -18.00
CA GLY A 313 -8.98 -14.19 -19.40
C GLY A 313 -7.82 -15.18 -19.59
N PHE A 314 -7.15 -15.60 -18.52
CA PHE A 314 -6.08 -16.59 -18.57
C PHE A 314 -6.29 -17.68 -17.53
N SER A 315 -5.93 -18.93 -17.88
CA SER A 315 -6.01 -20.06 -16.93
C SER A 315 -4.77 -20.14 -16.02
N ARG A 316 -4.31 -18.98 -15.52
CA ARG A 316 -3.15 -18.92 -14.63
C ARG A 316 -3.44 -18.08 -13.39
N THR A 317 -2.71 -18.38 -12.32
CA THR A 317 -2.69 -17.60 -11.07
C THR A 317 -1.45 -16.74 -11.08
N LEU A 318 -1.59 -15.46 -10.72
CA LEU A 318 -0.47 -14.54 -10.52
C LEU A 318 -0.33 -14.26 -9.03
N GLU A 319 0.91 -14.24 -8.56
CA GLU A 319 1.27 -13.83 -7.21
C GLU A 319 2.01 -12.49 -7.25
N VAL A 320 1.54 -11.53 -6.46
CA VAL A 320 2.07 -10.17 -6.43
C VAL A 320 2.39 -9.73 -5.00
N PRO A 321 3.47 -8.95 -4.77
CA PRO A 321 3.75 -8.38 -3.46
C PRO A 321 2.65 -7.42 -3.01
N THR A 322 2.29 -7.45 -1.72
CA THR A 322 1.34 -6.50 -1.10
C THR A 322 2.01 -5.21 -0.63
N ALA A 323 3.18 -4.90 -1.17
CA ALA A 323 4.05 -3.81 -0.75
C ALA A 323 3.58 -2.42 -1.24
N ALA A 324 2.27 -2.14 -1.14
CA ALA A 324 1.68 -0.82 -1.31
C ALA A 324 1.25 -0.24 0.04
N THR A 325 1.32 1.08 0.18
CA THR A 325 0.71 1.77 1.32
C THR A 325 -0.75 2.06 1.00
N ILE A 326 -1.68 1.58 1.82
CA ILE A 326 -3.11 1.72 1.58
C ILE A 326 -3.66 2.76 2.55
N ALA A 327 -4.24 3.82 1.99
CA ALA A 327 -5.01 4.83 2.70
C ALA A 327 -6.49 4.71 2.35
N ILE A 328 -7.33 5.06 3.29
CA ILE A 328 -8.79 5.07 3.18
C ILE A 328 -9.27 6.45 3.62
N THR A 329 -10.21 7.05 2.89
CA THR A 329 -10.87 8.28 3.35
C THR A 329 -12.36 8.05 3.53
N GLY A 330 -12.98 8.76 4.45
CA GLY A 330 -14.41 8.64 4.64
C GLY A 330 -15.01 9.64 5.61
N ASN A 331 -16.33 9.78 5.58
CA ASN A 331 -17.08 10.55 6.57
C ASN A 331 -17.64 9.59 7.60
N ASN A 332 -17.37 9.84 8.89
CA ASN A 332 -17.77 8.96 9.98
C ASN A 332 -17.42 7.48 9.71
N ALA A 333 -16.32 7.25 9.03
CA ALA A 333 -15.86 5.92 8.65
C ALA A 333 -15.35 5.16 9.88
N GLN A 334 -15.93 4.01 10.17
CA GLN A 334 -15.61 3.19 11.33
C GLN A 334 -15.23 1.77 10.87
N PRO A 335 -13.96 1.37 10.99
CA PRO A 335 -13.57 0.00 10.74
C PRO A 335 -14.13 -0.90 11.85
N THR A 336 -14.63 -2.09 11.48
CA THR A 336 -15.22 -3.07 12.41
C THR A 336 -14.60 -4.45 12.24
N GLY A 337 -14.73 -5.30 13.25
CA GLY A 337 -14.15 -6.64 13.24
C GLY A 337 -12.63 -6.63 13.18
N ASP A 338 -12.07 -7.54 12.40
CA ASP A 338 -10.62 -7.77 12.30
C ASP A 338 -9.86 -6.59 11.68
N VAL A 339 -10.48 -5.87 10.75
CA VAL A 339 -9.84 -4.71 10.09
C VAL A 339 -9.62 -3.55 11.07
N ALA A 340 -10.47 -3.41 12.09
CA ALA A 340 -10.35 -2.38 13.13
C ALA A 340 -9.02 -2.46 13.92
N GLN A 341 -8.40 -3.64 13.96
CA GLN A 341 -7.12 -3.84 14.64
C GLN A 341 -5.91 -3.61 13.72
N ARG A 342 -6.14 -3.28 12.45
CA ARG A 342 -5.12 -3.12 11.40
C ARG A 342 -5.14 -1.75 10.74
N VAL A 343 -6.12 -0.92 11.07
CA VAL A 343 -6.31 0.42 10.52
C VAL A 343 -5.96 1.45 11.59
N LEU A 344 -5.05 2.36 11.29
CA LEU A 344 -4.73 3.51 12.13
C LEU A 344 -5.63 4.69 11.72
N PRO A 345 -6.60 5.09 12.55
CA PRO A 345 -7.42 6.25 12.25
C PRO A 345 -6.66 7.56 12.50
N CYS A 346 -6.91 8.53 11.63
CA CYS A 346 -6.49 9.92 11.72
C CYS A 346 -7.73 10.79 11.55
N SER A 347 -8.18 11.41 12.64
CA SER A 347 -9.41 12.17 12.70
C SER A 347 -9.15 13.66 12.47
N LEU A 348 -9.96 14.27 11.61
CA LEU A 348 -9.94 15.70 11.34
C LEU A 348 -11.27 16.30 11.77
N ASP A 349 -11.21 17.44 12.46
CA ASP A 349 -12.39 18.25 12.82
C ASP A 349 -12.06 19.73 12.66
N ALA A 350 -12.71 20.37 11.71
CA ALA A 350 -12.50 21.79 11.47
C ALA A 350 -13.16 22.70 12.53
N GLY A 351 -14.06 22.15 13.37
CA GLY A 351 -14.76 22.94 14.38
C GLY A 351 -15.65 24.06 13.83
N VAL A 352 -15.94 24.04 12.51
CA VAL A 352 -16.74 25.05 11.82
C VAL A 352 -17.79 24.37 10.94
N GLU A 353 -18.93 25.07 10.76
CA GLU A 353 -20.05 24.55 9.97
C GLU A 353 -19.72 24.41 8.47
N HIS A 354 -18.85 25.31 7.95
CA HIS A 354 -18.44 25.35 6.57
C HIS A 354 -16.91 25.18 6.41
N PRO A 355 -16.37 23.96 6.50
CA PRO A 355 -14.93 23.71 6.40
C PRO A 355 -14.30 24.13 5.07
N GLU A 356 -15.10 24.15 3.98
CA GLU A 356 -14.71 24.58 2.63
C GLU A 356 -14.30 26.05 2.54
N ASN A 357 -14.78 26.90 3.46
CA ASN A 357 -14.46 28.32 3.51
C ASN A 357 -13.15 28.62 4.25
N ARG A 358 -12.41 27.63 4.72
CA ARG A 358 -11.14 27.84 5.37
C ARG A 358 -10.10 28.41 4.41
N ALA A 359 -9.48 29.50 4.81
CA ALA A 359 -8.34 30.07 4.08
C ALA A 359 -7.07 29.27 4.39
N PHE A 360 -6.30 28.97 3.37
CA PHE A 360 -4.98 28.36 3.49
C PHE A 360 -3.92 29.40 3.16
N THR A 361 -2.77 29.33 3.82
CA THR A 361 -1.68 30.32 3.64
C THR A 361 -0.92 30.08 2.34
N ARG A 362 -1.01 28.86 1.77
CA ARG A 362 -0.27 28.47 0.56
C ARG A 362 -1.03 27.44 -0.28
N ASP A 363 -0.72 27.37 -1.58
CA ASP A 363 -1.05 26.20 -2.38
C ASP A 363 -0.14 25.02 -1.95
N LEU A 364 -0.71 24.13 -1.15
CA LEU A 364 0.02 23.04 -0.53
C LEU A 364 0.70 22.13 -1.56
N LEU A 365 -0.01 21.77 -2.64
CA LEU A 365 0.50 20.81 -3.61
C LEU A 365 1.61 21.40 -4.47
N ALA A 366 1.48 22.65 -4.89
CA ALA A 366 2.53 23.37 -5.60
C ALA A 366 3.76 23.58 -4.71
N TRP A 367 3.57 23.91 -3.44
CA TRP A 367 4.66 24.06 -2.46
C TRP A 367 5.40 22.72 -2.22
N ILE A 368 4.66 21.60 -2.07
CA ILE A 368 5.27 20.28 -1.93
C ILE A 368 6.15 19.96 -3.14
N GLU A 369 5.67 20.21 -4.34
CA GLU A 369 6.42 19.93 -5.57
C GLU A 369 7.74 20.70 -5.60
N GLN A 370 7.71 21.98 -5.24
CA GLN A 370 8.88 22.85 -5.17
C GLN A 370 9.89 22.41 -4.10
N GLU A 371 9.40 22.09 -2.89
CA GLU A 371 10.22 21.79 -1.72
C GLU A 371 10.56 20.29 -1.58
N ARG A 372 10.01 19.44 -2.45
CA ARG A 372 10.15 17.98 -2.38
C ARG A 372 11.57 17.50 -2.11
N PRO A 373 12.65 17.99 -2.79
CA PRO A 373 14.01 17.54 -2.52
C PRO A 373 14.47 17.84 -1.09
N ARG A 374 14.06 18.97 -0.52
CA ARG A 374 14.40 19.39 0.85
C ARG A 374 13.66 18.56 1.89
N LEU A 375 12.35 18.40 1.71
CA LEU A 375 11.49 17.69 2.64
C LEU A 375 11.83 16.19 2.70
N LEU A 376 12.11 15.55 1.55
CA LEU A 376 12.57 14.16 1.50
C LEU A 376 13.92 13.99 2.21
N ALA A 377 14.87 14.89 1.98
CA ALA A 377 16.16 14.86 2.67
C ALA A 377 15.98 15.00 4.18
N GLY A 378 15.03 15.84 4.62
CA GLY A 378 14.65 15.98 6.04
C GLY A 378 14.18 14.68 6.64
N LEU A 379 13.23 13.98 6.00
CA LEU A 379 12.73 12.68 6.47
C LEU A 379 13.83 11.61 6.51
N LEU A 380 14.69 11.56 5.50
CA LEU A 380 15.81 10.61 5.46
C LEU A 380 16.86 10.92 6.54
N THR A 381 17.16 12.20 6.77
CA THR A 381 18.04 12.66 7.86
C THR A 381 17.47 12.25 9.22
N PHE A 382 16.14 12.41 9.40
CA PHE A 382 15.45 11.98 10.62
C PHE A 382 15.57 10.48 10.86
N LEU A 383 15.28 9.66 9.87
CA LEU A 383 15.39 8.20 9.99
C LEU A 383 16.83 7.76 10.23
N ARG A 384 17.80 8.41 9.59
CA ARG A 384 19.21 8.13 9.82
C ARG A 384 19.66 8.53 11.22
N ALA A 385 19.21 9.70 11.74
CA ALA A 385 19.49 10.13 13.10
C ALA A 385 18.96 9.14 14.13
N TYR A 386 17.74 8.63 13.94
CA TYR A 386 17.18 7.57 14.77
C TYR A 386 17.99 6.26 14.66
N ALA A 387 18.41 5.87 13.46
CA ALA A 387 19.15 4.62 13.26
C ALA A 387 20.48 4.60 14.03
N VAL A 388 21.19 5.73 14.07
CA VAL A 388 22.48 5.87 14.79
C VAL A 388 22.33 6.26 16.25
N ALA A 389 21.11 6.58 16.71
CA ALA A 389 20.85 6.95 18.11
C ALA A 389 21.08 5.75 19.05
N PRO A 390 21.76 5.97 20.19
CA PRO A 390 21.98 4.93 21.18
C PRO A 390 20.71 4.63 22.02
N ASP A 391 19.84 5.63 22.19
CA ASP A 391 18.66 5.62 23.04
C ASP A 391 17.40 5.37 22.22
N LYS A 392 17.01 4.12 22.08
CA LYS A 392 15.76 3.73 21.36
C LYS A 392 14.63 3.47 22.35
N PRO A 393 13.40 3.95 22.05
CA PRO A 393 12.27 3.73 22.93
C PRO A 393 11.87 2.26 22.99
N THR A 394 11.40 1.82 24.16
CA THR A 394 10.73 0.52 24.30
C THR A 394 9.28 0.68 23.82
N LEU A 395 8.89 -0.13 22.84
CA LEU A 395 7.56 -0.10 22.25
C LEU A 395 6.70 -1.24 22.80
N LYS A 396 5.41 -0.98 23.03
CA LYS A 396 4.44 -2.06 23.28
C LYS A 396 4.40 -2.99 22.05
N PRO A 397 4.42 -4.32 22.24
CA PRO A 397 4.31 -5.26 21.12
C PRO A 397 3.05 -5.03 20.28
N TRP A 398 3.19 -5.13 18.97
CA TRP A 398 2.09 -5.10 18.02
C TRP A 398 2.38 -6.04 16.86
N ARG A 399 1.34 -6.48 16.15
CA ARG A 399 1.44 -7.45 15.05
C ARG A 399 2.37 -7.01 13.90
N PHE A 400 2.54 -5.71 13.68
CA PHE A 400 3.42 -5.13 12.67
C PHE A 400 4.78 -4.77 13.30
N THR A 401 5.55 -5.79 13.66
CA THR A 401 6.81 -5.61 14.40
C THR A 401 7.84 -4.80 13.63
N GLU A 402 8.12 -5.16 12.38
CA GLU A 402 9.08 -4.42 11.54
C GLU A 402 8.64 -2.99 11.32
N TRP A 403 7.37 -2.79 10.98
CA TRP A 403 6.80 -1.46 10.85
C TRP A 403 6.90 -0.65 12.14
N SER A 404 6.68 -1.29 13.29
CA SER A 404 6.83 -0.62 14.58
C SER A 404 8.24 -0.10 14.79
N HIS A 405 9.26 -0.89 14.45
CA HIS A 405 10.66 -0.45 14.55
C HIS A 405 11.01 0.63 13.51
N ALA A 406 10.48 0.53 12.30
CA ALA A 406 10.79 1.43 11.19
C ALA A 406 10.04 2.77 11.26
N VAL A 407 8.86 2.82 11.89
CA VAL A 407 7.95 3.97 11.84
C VAL A 407 7.57 4.48 13.23
N ARG A 408 7.02 3.61 14.11
CA ARG A 408 6.62 4.02 15.47
C ARG A 408 7.82 4.43 16.32
N GLY A 409 8.88 3.62 16.30
CA GLY A 409 10.09 3.87 17.06
C GLY A 409 10.67 5.25 16.81
N PRO A 410 10.93 5.64 15.56
CA PRO A 410 11.37 7.00 15.23
C PRO A 410 10.44 8.09 15.76
N LEU A 411 9.12 7.97 15.57
CA LEU A 411 8.16 9.00 16.01
C LEU A 411 8.12 9.15 17.55
N VAL A 412 8.09 8.03 18.27
CA VAL A 412 8.15 8.06 19.74
C VAL A 412 9.48 8.62 20.23
N TRP A 413 10.60 8.25 19.58
CA TRP A 413 11.92 8.84 19.87
C TRP A 413 11.95 10.35 19.61
N ALA A 414 11.23 10.84 18.63
CA ALA A 414 11.10 12.27 18.35
C ALA A 414 10.23 13.02 19.37
N GLY A 415 9.50 12.31 20.24
CA GLY A 415 8.60 12.88 21.24
C GLY A 415 7.14 12.97 20.79
N TYR A 416 6.78 12.42 19.64
CA TYR A 416 5.38 12.28 19.23
C TYR A 416 4.68 11.19 20.04
N PRO A 417 3.36 11.30 20.26
CA PRO A 417 2.57 10.19 20.78
C PRO A 417 2.73 8.94 19.94
N ASP A 418 2.62 7.77 20.57
CA ASP A 418 2.62 6.51 19.84
C ASP A 418 1.40 6.46 18.91
N PRO A 419 1.57 6.32 17.57
CA PRO A 419 0.44 6.21 16.64
C PRO A 419 -0.54 5.09 16.97
N LEU A 420 -0.08 4.05 17.71
CA LEU A 420 -0.93 2.96 18.15
C LEU A 420 -2.03 3.39 19.13
N ALA A 421 -1.86 4.49 19.84
CA ALA A 421 -2.88 5.05 20.72
C ALA A 421 -4.20 5.40 19.97
N ALA A 422 -4.12 5.65 18.67
CA ALA A 422 -5.31 5.86 17.83
C ALA A 422 -6.28 4.66 17.83
N LEU A 423 -5.77 3.43 18.02
CA LEU A 423 -6.61 2.23 18.11
C LEU A 423 -7.42 2.15 19.43
N ASP A 424 -6.92 2.75 20.48
CA ASP A 424 -7.61 2.70 21.78
C ASP A 424 -8.90 3.53 21.73
N ALA A 425 -8.86 4.71 21.10
CA ALA A 425 -10.04 5.53 20.84
C ALA A 425 -11.10 4.79 20.00
N THR A 426 -10.68 4.11 18.93
CA THR A 426 -11.60 3.31 18.09
C THR A 426 -12.23 2.13 18.85
N ARG A 427 -11.51 1.55 19.81
CA ARG A 427 -12.00 0.45 20.64
C ARG A 427 -13.02 0.92 21.70
N GLU A 428 -12.85 2.11 22.23
CA GLU A 428 -13.79 2.70 23.19
C GLU A 428 -15.14 3.01 22.53
N ASP A 429 -15.13 3.43 21.28
CA ASP A 429 -16.31 3.75 20.48
C ASP A 429 -16.94 2.54 19.79
N ASP A 430 -16.41 1.31 19.95
CA ASP A 430 -17.02 0.11 19.35
C ASP A 430 -18.36 -0.21 20.02
N PRO A 431 -19.50 -0.04 19.31
CA PRO A 431 -20.82 -0.26 19.90
C PRO A 431 -21.06 -1.70 20.34
N ALA A 432 -20.39 -2.68 19.69
CA ALA A 432 -20.48 -4.07 20.11
C ALA A 432 -19.81 -4.26 21.47
N ARG A 433 -18.67 -3.61 21.69
CA ARG A 433 -17.96 -3.60 22.97
C ARG A 433 -18.76 -2.83 24.03
N VAL A 434 -19.30 -1.65 23.67
CA VAL A 434 -20.15 -0.86 24.58
C VAL A 434 -21.39 -1.67 24.97
N ALA A 435 -22.05 -2.31 24.01
CA ALA A 435 -23.21 -3.18 24.31
C ALA A 435 -22.83 -4.38 25.19
N LEU A 436 -21.66 -5.00 24.92
CA LEU A 436 -21.15 -6.10 25.75
C LEU A 436 -20.78 -5.62 27.16
N LEU A 437 -20.10 -4.47 27.29
CA LEU A 437 -19.77 -3.89 28.59
C LEU A 437 -21.05 -3.55 29.39
N ASN A 438 -22.06 -2.96 28.74
CA ASN A 438 -23.35 -2.67 29.38
C ASN A 438 -24.02 -3.94 29.80
N LEU A 439 -24.02 -4.99 28.96
CA LEU A 439 -24.57 -6.32 29.31
C LEU A 439 -23.82 -6.93 30.49
N LEU A 440 -22.46 -6.92 30.47
CA LEU A 440 -21.67 -7.47 31.57
C LEU A 440 -21.82 -6.68 32.86
N SER A 441 -21.92 -5.36 32.78
CA SER A 441 -22.16 -4.50 33.94
C SER A 441 -23.55 -4.76 34.55
N ALA A 442 -24.60 -4.85 33.72
CA ALA A 442 -25.92 -5.19 34.15
C ALA A 442 -25.99 -6.64 34.74
N TRP A 443 -25.27 -7.56 34.11
CA TRP A 443 -25.13 -8.93 34.61
C TRP A 443 -24.45 -8.95 35.98
N HIS A 444 -23.34 -8.25 36.14
CA HIS A 444 -22.61 -8.21 37.41
C HIS A 444 -23.42 -7.53 38.50
N ALA A 445 -24.14 -6.45 38.16
CA ALA A 445 -25.06 -5.79 39.13
C ALA A 445 -26.15 -6.68 39.61
N GLN A 446 -26.69 -7.56 38.75
CA GLN A 446 -27.82 -8.45 39.08
C GLN A 446 -27.40 -9.77 39.73
N PHE A 447 -26.28 -10.36 39.31
CA PHE A 447 -25.85 -11.71 39.67
C PHE A 447 -24.53 -11.77 40.42
N GLY A 448 -23.75 -10.67 40.48
CA GLY A 448 -22.45 -10.64 41.08
C GLY A 448 -21.46 -11.57 40.37
N SER A 449 -20.56 -12.17 41.13
CA SER A 449 -19.55 -13.11 40.63
C SER A 449 -20.02 -14.58 40.58
N ARG A 450 -21.30 -14.86 40.84
CA ARG A 450 -21.81 -16.21 40.84
C ARG A 450 -22.05 -16.73 39.42
N PRO A 451 -21.57 -17.94 39.08
CA PRO A 451 -21.92 -18.58 37.83
C PRO A 451 -23.42 -18.72 37.65
N GLN A 452 -23.96 -18.30 36.49
CA GLN A 452 -25.39 -18.40 36.17
C GLN A 452 -25.57 -19.18 34.88
N ALA A 453 -26.55 -20.09 34.85
CA ALA A 453 -26.93 -20.71 33.58
C ALA A 453 -27.77 -19.72 32.73
N VAL A 454 -27.57 -19.68 31.43
CA VAL A 454 -28.31 -18.81 30.50
C VAL A 454 -29.84 -18.96 30.64
N ARG A 455 -30.32 -20.20 30.87
CA ARG A 455 -31.73 -20.48 31.11
C ARG A 455 -32.29 -19.71 32.32
N ASP A 456 -31.50 -19.61 33.41
CA ASP A 456 -31.94 -18.99 34.67
C ASP A 456 -32.07 -17.47 34.53
N VAL A 457 -31.17 -16.88 33.73
CA VAL A 457 -31.20 -15.46 33.35
C VAL A 457 -32.42 -15.12 32.49
N ILE A 458 -32.75 -15.97 31.51
CA ILE A 458 -33.97 -15.81 30.68
C ILE A 458 -35.24 -15.92 31.53
N CYS A 459 -35.27 -16.85 32.47
CA CYS A 459 -36.40 -17.01 33.40
C CYS A 459 -36.55 -15.83 34.37
N ALA A 460 -35.42 -15.25 34.84
CA ALA A 460 -35.45 -14.05 35.69
C ALA A 460 -36.02 -12.83 34.94
N ARG A 461 -35.68 -12.66 33.66
CA ARG A 461 -36.24 -11.58 32.83
C ARG A 461 -37.74 -11.72 32.61
N ARG A 462 -38.26 -12.95 32.40
CA ARG A 462 -39.69 -13.18 32.25
C ARG A 462 -40.47 -12.84 33.51
N ARG A 463 -39.92 -13.11 34.70
CA ARG A 463 -40.56 -12.76 35.99
C ARG A 463 -40.62 -11.23 36.23
N ASN A 464 -39.66 -10.45 35.71
CA ASN A 464 -39.67 -9.00 35.86
C ASN A 464 -40.49 -8.27 34.77
N SER A 465 -40.92 -8.95 33.72
CA SER A 465 -41.72 -8.39 32.62
C SER A 465 -43.20 -8.71 32.69
N GLU A 466 -43.65 -9.58 33.63
CA GLU A 466 -45.10 -9.78 33.92
C GLU A 466 -45.58 -8.71 34.90
N PRO A 467 -46.68 -8.01 34.61
CA PRO A 467 -47.30 -7.11 35.59
C PRO A 467 -47.74 -7.93 36.79
N PRO A 468 -47.70 -7.37 38.02
CA PRO A 468 -48.13 -8.10 39.23
C PRO A 468 -49.54 -8.61 39.04
N CYS A 469 -49.75 -9.94 39.19
CA CYS A 469 -51.03 -10.55 39.22
C CYS A 469 -51.87 -9.85 40.30
N ARG A 470 -53.00 -9.27 39.91
CA ARG A 470 -53.96 -8.75 40.85
C ARG A 470 -54.45 -9.93 41.81
N PRO A 471 -54.52 -9.75 43.14
CA PRO A 471 -54.98 -10.75 43.99
C PRO A 471 -56.48 -11.05 43.67
N ASN A 472 -56.79 -12.31 43.49
CA ASN A 472 -58.17 -12.79 43.35
C ASN A 472 -59.02 -12.28 44.54
N SER A 473 -60.01 -11.45 44.25
CA SER A 473 -61.07 -11.15 45.15
C SER A 473 -61.90 -12.42 45.38
N GLU A 474 -62.08 -12.75 46.63
CA GLU A 474 -62.90 -13.88 47.15
C GLU A 474 -64.29 -13.96 46.53
N PRO A 475 -64.89 -15.15 46.43
CA PRO A 475 -66.24 -15.32 45.93
C PRO A 475 -67.24 -14.98 47.05
N GLY A 476 -67.98 -13.88 46.91
CA GLY A 476 -69.14 -13.55 47.70
C GLY A 476 -70.31 -14.49 47.39
N MET A 477 -70.82 -15.22 48.44
CA MET A 477 -72.02 -15.92 48.42
C MET A 477 -73.27 -15.01 48.24
N GLY A 478 -74.24 -15.50 47.54
CA GLY A 478 -75.57 -15.14 47.89
C GLY A 478 -76.61 -14.96 46.78
N ALA A 479 -77.44 -15.95 46.69
CA ALA A 479 -78.90 -15.87 46.48
C ALA A 479 -79.49 -15.22 45.22
N GLY A 480 -80.02 -15.97 44.33
CA GLY A 480 -81.47 -16.22 44.43
C GLY A 480 -82.25 -15.59 43.32
N LEU A 481 -82.92 -16.46 42.64
CA LEU A 481 -84.28 -16.38 42.11
C LEU A 481 -84.67 -15.65 40.83
N MET A 482 -85.30 -16.46 40.01
CA MET A 482 -86.52 -16.27 39.20
C MET A 482 -86.53 -15.54 37.87
N MET A 483 -86.73 -16.36 36.85
CA MET A 483 -87.94 -16.42 36.03
C MET A 483 -88.23 -15.33 34.98
N SER A 484 -88.57 -15.93 33.86
CA SER A 484 -89.45 -15.44 32.77
C SER A 484 -88.82 -14.41 31.82
N GLY A 485 -88.94 -14.57 30.59
CA GLY A 485 -89.85 -15.08 29.62
C GLY A 485 -89.84 -14.14 28.43
N GLY A 486 -89.91 -14.72 27.28
CA GLY A 486 -90.59 -14.15 26.19
C GLY A 486 -89.93 -13.15 25.25
N GLY A 487 -89.90 -13.54 24.00
CA GLY A 487 -89.88 -12.69 22.88
C GLY A 487 -88.92 -13.15 21.77
#